data_3315275e188cb1a08913f60d0a983c94
#
_entry.id   3315275e188cb1a08913f60d0a983c94
#
_cell.length_a   1.000
_cell.length_b   1.000
_cell.length_c   1.000
_cell.angle_alpha   90.00
_cell.angle_beta   90.00
_cell.angle_gamma   90.00
#
_symmetry.space_group_name_H-M   'P 1'
#
loop_
_entity.id
_entity.type
_entity.pdbx_description
1 polymer ?
#
loop_
_entity_poly.entity_id
_entity_poly.type
_entity_poly.pdbx_seq_one_letter_code
_entity_poly.pdbx_strand_id
1 'polypeptide(L)'
;MSLSYPVASDHQLARLLQIGMVLEEVVEARAHKHYETLDDAELDPELVALLEEAAEESAEHRERLEALVDELDADPVAYEEIEALVAARYESDTDFDGVLYDQLCNEETAYKFYDDLITAIEESDVQFSIEQDRLLATLRSIREEEKEGVEEVTELMEAKE
;
A
#
# COMPACT_ATOMS: atom_id res chain seq x y z
N MET A 1 1.80 -10.47 -4.20
CA MET A 1 1.61 -11.67 -3.36
C MET A 1 0.16 -12.10 -3.45
N SER A 2 -0.07 -13.35 -3.80
CA SER A 2 -1.43 -13.89 -3.87
C SER A 2 -1.71 -14.66 -2.59
N LEU A 3 -2.83 -14.36 -1.93
CA LEU A 3 -3.26 -15.06 -0.72
C LEU A 3 -4.14 -16.24 -1.16
N SER A 4 -3.60 -17.44 -1.07
CA SER A 4 -4.28 -18.66 -1.52
C SER A 4 -5.20 -19.25 -0.47
N TYR A 5 -5.09 -18.80 0.79
CA TYR A 5 -5.83 -19.38 1.92
C TYR A 5 -6.47 -18.30 2.77
N PRO A 6 -7.61 -18.60 3.43
CA PRO A 6 -8.21 -17.66 4.38
C PRO A 6 -7.26 -17.32 5.53
N VAL A 7 -7.40 -16.13 6.08
CA VAL A 7 -6.63 -15.71 7.26
C VAL A 7 -7.14 -16.52 8.47
N ALA A 8 -6.24 -17.17 9.19
CA ALA A 8 -6.59 -18.16 10.20
C ALA A 8 -6.40 -17.73 11.65
N SER A 9 -5.78 -16.61 11.93
CA SER A 9 -5.51 -16.15 13.31
C SER A 9 -5.22 -14.66 13.39
N ASP A 10 -5.34 -14.09 14.59
CA ASP A 10 -4.95 -12.72 14.87
C ASP A 10 -3.48 -12.48 14.55
N HIS A 11 -2.61 -13.45 14.85
CA HIS A 11 -1.17 -13.33 14.55
C HIS A 11 -0.92 -13.22 13.06
N GLN A 12 -1.59 -14.04 12.27
CA GLN A 12 -1.47 -14.01 10.83
C GLN A 12 -2.02 -12.70 10.27
N LEU A 13 -3.16 -12.25 10.76
CA LEU A 13 -3.75 -10.99 10.34
C LEU A 13 -2.82 -9.81 10.66
N ALA A 14 -2.26 -9.78 11.89
CA ALA A 14 -1.33 -8.72 12.29
C ALA A 14 -0.13 -8.64 11.35
N ARG A 15 0.43 -9.78 10.97
CA ARG A 15 1.57 -9.81 10.04
C ARG A 15 1.19 -9.30 8.66
N LEU A 16 0.02 -9.68 8.16
CA LEU A 16 -0.44 -9.21 6.85
C LEU A 16 -0.67 -7.70 6.86
N LEU A 17 -1.23 -7.16 7.93
CA LEU A 17 -1.41 -5.72 8.09
C LEU A 17 -0.06 -5.00 8.17
N GLN A 18 0.92 -5.58 8.87
CA GLN A 18 2.27 -5.01 8.94
C GLN A 18 2.98 -5.03 7.58
N ILE A 19 2.76 -6.07 6.78
CA ILE A 19 3.25 -6.11 5.40
C ILE A 19 2.65 -4.95 4.62
N GLY A 20 1.34 -4.70 4.78
CA GLY A 20 0.68 -3.55 4.17
C GLY A 20 1.32 -2.22 4.57
N MET A 21 1.67 -2.06 5.86
CA MET A 21 2.35 -0.86 6.35
C MET A 21 3.68 -0.64 5.64
N VAL A 22 4.45 -1.69 5.44
CA VAL A 22 5.74 -1.60 4.76
C VAL A 22 5.54 -1.29 3.27
N LEU A 23 4.55 -1.87 2.62
CA LEU A 23 4.23 -1.56 1.23
C LEU A 23 3.89 -0.08 1.07
N GLU A 24 3.12 0.48 2.01
CA GLU A 24 2.80 1.91 2.00
C GLU A 24 4.06 2.77 2.20
N GLU A 25 4.95 2.35 3.09
CA GLU A 25 6.22 3.05 3.30
C GLU A 25 7.08 3.05 2.03
N VAL A 26 7.11 1.93 1.31
CA VAL A 26 7.84 1.84 0.04
C VAL A 26 7.26 2.80 -1.00
N VAL A 27 5.93 2.86 -1.12
CA VAL A 27 5.27 3.78 -2.05
C VAL A 27 5.59 5.23 -1.71
N GLU A 28 5.51 5.59 -0.43
CA GLU A 28 5.85 6.93 0.05
C GLU A 28 7.30 7.30 -0.29
N ALA A 29 8.23 6.39 0.00
CA ALA A 29 9.65 6.61 -0.27
C ALA A 29 9.94 6.76 -1.77
N ARG A 30 9.27 5.97 -2.61
CA ARG A 30 9.42 6.06 -4.07
C ARG A 30 8.88 7.39 -4.61
N ALA A 31 7.75 7.85 -4.10
CA ALA A 31 7.19 9.14 -4.51
C ALA A 31 8.15 10.28 -4.19
N HIS A 32 8.75 10.28 -2.98
CA HIS A 32 9.75 11.27 -2.60
C HIS A 32 11.00 11.18 -3.47
N LYS A 33 11.46 9.97 -3.77
CA LYS A 33 12.63 9.75 -4.62
C LYS A 33 12.41 10.30 -6.03
N HIS A 34 11.23 10.08 -6.59
CA HIS A 34 10.88 10.63 -7.91
C HIS A 34 10.92 12.15 -7.90
N TYR A 35 10.37 12.75 -6.85
CA TYR A 35 10.38 14.20 -6.70
C TYR A 35 11.80 14.75 -6.65
N GLU A 36 12.70 14.10 -5.91
CA GLU A 36 14.08 14.53 -5.77
C GLU A 36 14.92 14.34 -7.03
N THR A 37 14.61 13.34 -7.85
CA THR A 37 15.41 12.99 -9.03
C THR A 37 14.95 13.65 -10.32
N LEU A 38 13.76 14.25 -10.35
CA LEU A 38 13.28 14.96 -11.53
C LEU A 38 14.01 16.29 -11.70
N ASP A 39 14.42 16.58 -12.95
CA ASP A 39 15.00 17.88 -13.30
C ASP A 39 13.92 18.96 -13.26
N ASP A 40 14.32 20.22 -13.01
CA ASP A 40 13.40 21.35 -12.97
C ASP A 40 12.52 21.44 -14.24
N ALA A 41 13.08 21.05 -15.37
CA ALA A 41 12.35 21.05 -16.65
C ALA A 41 11.29 19.95 -16.73
N GLU A 42 11.44 18.90 -15.93
CA GLU A 42 10.51 17.77 -15.88
C GLU A 42 9.47 17.92 -14.77
N LEU A 43 9.65 18.91 -13.89
CA LEU A 43 8.74 19.19 -12.78
C LEU A 43 7.46 19.88 -13.29
N ASP A 44 6.53 19.05 -13.73
CA ASP A 44 5.19 19.49 -14.08
C ASP A 44 4.40 19.67 -12.80
N PRO A 45 3.70 20.80 -12.58
CA PRO A 45 2.90 21.00 -11.38
C PRO A 45 1.89 19.90 -11.10
N GLU A 46 1.28 19.34 -12.14
CA GLU A 46 0.33 18.25 -11.99
C GLU A 46 1.00 16.96 -11.50
N LEU A 47 2.19 16.67 -12.01
CA LEU A 47 2.98 15.51 -11.58
C LEU A 47 3.45 15.68 -10.14
N VAL A 48 3.93 16.86 -9.78
CA VAL A 48 4.36 17.15 -8.41
C VAL A 48 3.20 16.98 -7.44
N ALA A 49 2.03 17.53 -7.78
CA ALA A 49 0.83 17.40 -6.94
C ALA A 49 0.40 15.94 -6.78
N LEU A 50 0.48 15.15 -7.85
CA LEU A 50 0.16 13.72 -7.81
C LEU A 50 1.09 12.97 -6.86
N LEU A 51 2.40 13.22 -6.94
CA LEU A 51 3.40 12.55 -6.10
C LEU A 51 3.25 12.94 -4.62
N GLU A 52 3.00 14.23 -4.34
CA GLU A 52 2.79 14.70 -2.98
C GLU A 52 1.52 14.08 -2.37
N GLU A 53 0.44 14.05 -3.13
CA GLU A 53 -0.81 13.44 -2.69
C GLU A 53 -0.65 11.94 -2.43
N ALA A 54 0.08 11.25 -3.32
CA ALA A 54 0.34 9.82 -3.16
C ALA A 54 1.14 9.54 -1.88
N ALA A 55 2.14 10.36 -1.58
CA ALA A 55 2.95 10.21 -0.38
C ALA A 55 2.12 10.45 0.89
N GLU A 56 1.28 11.49 0.90
CA GLU A 56 0.40 11.80 2.03
C GLU A 56 -0.62 10.69 2.27
N GLU A 57 -1.22 10.18 1.20
CA GLU A 57 -2.20 9.10 1.24
C GLU A 57 -1.58 7.81 1.78
N SER A 58 -0.37 7.45 1.33
CA SER A 58 0.32 6.27 1.83
C SER A 58 0.66 6.39 3.31
N ALA A 59 1.06 7.57 3.77
CA ALA A 59 1.31 7.80 5.19
C ALA A 59 0.04 7.63 6.02
N GLU A 60 -1.08 8.11 5.53
CA GLU A 60 -2.38 7.95 6.19
C GLU A 60 -2.83 6.49 6.22
N HIS A 61 -2.67 5.76 5.13
CA HIS A 61 -2.97 4.32 5.07
C HIS A 61 -2.15 3.56 6.09
N ARG A 62 -0.86 3.87 6.20
CA ARG A 62 0.03 3.23 7.18
C ARG A 62 -0.46 3.46 8.60
N GLU A 63 -0.89 4.68 8.93
CA GLU A 63 -1.44 4.98 10.26
C GLU A 63 -2.72 4.20 10.56
N ARG A 64 -3.60 4.07 9.58
CA ARG A 64 -4.83 3.29 9.74
C ARG A 64 -4.53 1.81 9.97
N LEU A 65 -3.56 1.25 9.24
CA LEU A 65 -3.15 -0.15 9.40
C LEU A 65 -2.52 -0.37 10.77
N GLU A 66 -1.68 0.56 11.22
CA GLU A 66 -1.06 0.48 12.54
C GLU A 66 -2.11 0.46 13.66
N ALA A 67 -3.14 1.28 13.53
CA ALA A 67 -4.23 1.29 14.49
C ALA A 67 -4.96 -0.06 14.55
N LEU A 68 -5.13 -0.71 13.42
CA LEU A 68 -5.74 -2.05 13.36
C LEU A 68 -4.84 -3.10 14.03
N VAL A 69 -3.53 -3.04 13.79
CA VAL A 69 -2.56 -3.95 14.42
C VAL A 69 -2.60 -3.81 15.93
N ASP A 70 -2.67 -2.58 16.42
CA ASP A 70 -2.69 -2.29 17.87
C ASP A 70 -3.94 -2.85 18.56
N GLU A 71 -5.04 -3.04 17.84
CA GLU A 71 -6.27 -3.60 18.38
C GLU A 71 -6.31 -5.12 18.39
N LEU A 72 -5.41 -5.78 17.66
CA LEU A 72 -5.37 -7.24 17.63
C LEU A 72 -4.70 -7.80 18.86
N ASP A 73 -5.23 -8.93 19.36
CA ASP A 73 -4.64 -9.69 20.45
C ASP A 73 -3.53 -10.60 19.91
N ALA A 74 -2.45 -9.97 19.46
CA ALA A 74 -1.30 -10.64 18.87
C ALA A 74 -0.05 -9.84 19.20
N ASP A 75 1.05 -10.54 19.44
CA ASP A 75 2.35 -9.90 19.59
C ASP A 75 2.84 -9.52 18.19
N PRO A 76 2.95 -8.24 17.86
CA PRO A 76 3.45 -7.84 16.55
C PRO A 76 4.92 -8.24 16.41
N VAL A 77 5.30 -8.66 15.21
CA VAL A 77 6.70 -8.87 14.87
C VAL A 77 7.37 -7.50 14.82
N ALA A 78 8.65 -7.44 15.20
CA ALA A 78 9.40 -6.19 15.12
C ALA A 78 9.27 -5.63 13.70
N TYR A 79 8.88 -4.36 13.59
CA TYR A 79 8.62 -3.70 12.31
C TYR A 79 9.83 -3.79 11.38
N GLU A 80 11.04 -3.66 11.95
CA GLU A 80 12.29 -3.72 11.21
C GLU A 80 12.51 -5.08 10.52
N GLU A 81 12.02 -6.17 11.12
CA GLU A 81 12.13 -7.50 10.53
C GLU A 81 11.25 -7.62 9.30
N ILE A 82 10.03 -7.08 9.35
CA ILE A 82 9.11 -7.10 8.22
C ILE A 82 9.61 -6.17 7.12
N GLU A 83 10.09 -5.00 7.50
CA GLU A 83 10.69 -4.03 6.57
C GLU A 83 11.85 -4.67 5.79
N ALA A 84 12.74 -5.39 6.48
CA ALA A 84 13.85 -6.07 5.83
C ALA A 84 13.39 -7.13 4.82
N LEU A 85 12.35 -7.88 5.15
CA LEU A 85 11.80 -8.91 4.25
C LEU A 85 11.18 -8.30 2.99
N VAL A 86 10.47 -7.18 3.14
CA VAL A 86 9.85 -6.51 2.02
C VAL A 86 10.90 -5.79 1.17
N ALA A 87 11.85 -5.10 1.82
CA ALA A 87 12.94 -4.40 1.13
C ALA A 87 13.77 -5.34 0.25
N ALA A 88 14.01 -6.56 0.71
CA ALA A 88 14.76 -7.56 -0.06
C ALA A 88 14.09 -7.88 -1.41
N ARG A 89 12.77 -7.71 -1.52
CA ARG A 89 12.04 -7.94 -2.78
C ARG A 89 12.06 -6.73 -3.71
N TYR A 90 12.23 -5.53 -3.16
CA TYR A 90 12.12 -4.29 -3.93
C TYR A 90 13.46 -3.62 -4.27
N GLU A 91 14.55 -4.05 -3.63
CA GLU A 91 15.89 -3.46 -3.87
C GLU A 91 16.43 -3.63 -5.28
N SER A 92 15.96 -4.62 -6.01
CA SER A 92 16.43 -4.89 -7.37
C SER A 92 15.80 -3.99 -8.42
N ASP A 93 14.78 -3.20 -8.05
CA ASP A 93 14.00 -2.43 -9.00
C ASP A 93 14.44 -0.96 -9.01
N THR A 94 15.62 -0.70 -9.58
CA THR A 94 16.16 0.65 -9.68
C THR A 94 15.92 1.29 -11.04
N ASP A 95 15.49 0.50 -12.04
CA ASP A 95 15.19 1.00 -13.37
C ASP A 95 13.69 1.29 -13.49
N PHE A 96 13.36 2.57 -13.56
CA PHE A 96 11.98 2.99 -13.76
C PHE A 96 11.74 3.27 -15.25
N ASP A 97 10.70 2.69 -15.80
CA ASP A 97 10.26 2.98 -17.18
C ASP A 97 9.55 4.33 -17.26
N GLY A 98 9.77 5.18 -16.26
CA GLY A 98 9.17 6.48 -16.14
C GLY A 98 8.44 6.63 -14.80
N VAL A 99 8.37 7.87 -14.31
CA VAL A 99 7.79 8.17 -13.01
C VAL A 99 6.32 7.77 -12.93
N LEU A 100 5.53 8.12 -13.95
CA LEU A 100 4.10 7.80 -13.97
C LEU A 100 3.87 6.29 -14.07
N TYR A 101 4.67 5.58 -14.85
CA TYR A 101 4.56 4.13 -14.96
C TYR A 101 4.87 3.46 -13.62
N ASP A 102 5.93 3.90 -12.94
CA ASP A 102 6.28 3.36 -11.62
C ASP A 102 5.17 3.64 -10.60
N GLN A 103 4.63 4.85 -10.62
CA GLN A 103 3.53 5.22 -9.73
C GLN A 103 2.28 4.37 -9.99
N LEU A 104 1.97 4.13 -11.27
CA LEU A 104 0.85 3.26 -11.65
C LEU A 104 1.05 1.83 -11.10
N CYS A 105 2.25 1.28 -11.27
CA CYS A 105 2.56 -0.05 -10.75
C CYS A 105 2.41 -0.11 -9.23
N ASN A 106 2.83 0.93 -8.51
CA ASN A 106 2.71 1.02 -7.06
C ASN A 106 1.24 1.01 -6.63
N GLU A 107 0.40 1.81 -7.29
CA GLU A 107 -1.02 1.90 -6.97
C GLU A 107 -1.75 0.58 -7.28
N GLU A 108 -1.45 -0.04 -8.43
CA GLU A 108 -2.05 -1.32 -8.80
C GLU A 108 -1.63 -2.45 -7.85
N THR A 109 -0.37 -2.46 -7.43
CA THR A 109 0.15 -3.45 -6.50
C THR A 109 -0.54 -3.32 -5.14
N ALA A 110 -0.69 -2.11 -4.65
CA ALA A 110 -1.39 -1.84 -3.40
C ALA A 110 -2.85 -2.25 -3.49
N TYR A 111 -3.53 -1.87 -4.57
CA TYR A 111 -4.94 -2.25 -4.79
C TYR A 111 -5.10 -3.77 -4.71
N LYS A 112 -4.27 -4.50 -5.43
CA LYS A 112 -4.33 -5.96 -5.47
C LYS A 112 -4.09 -6.57 -4.09
N PHE A 113 -3.13 -6.03 -3.35
CA PHE A 113 -2.83 -6.49 -2.01
C PHE A 113 -4.06 -6.39 -1.10
N TYR A 114 -4.71 -5.23 -1.08
CA TYR A 114 -5.89 -5.03 -0.24
C TYR A 114 -7.08 -5.85 -0.70
N ASP A 115 -7.26 -6.00 -2.01
CA ASP A 115 -8.33 -6.81 -2.55
C ASP A 115 -8.18 -8.28 -2.15
N ASP A 116 -6.97 -8.83 -2.27
CA ASP A 116 -6.67 -10.19 -1.86
C ASP A 116 -6.83 -10.38 -0.35
N LEU A 117 -6.39 -9.42 0.44
CA LEU A 117 -6.50 -9.47 1.90
C LEU A 117 -7.96 -9.43 2.34
N ILE A 118 -8.76 -8.56 1.75
CA ILE A 118 -10.20 -8.47 2.05
C ILE A 118 -10.87 -9.80 1.76
N THR A 119 -10.59 -10.39 0.60
CA THR A 119 -11.15 -11.69 0.21
C THR A 119 -10.77 -12.78 1.21
N ALA A 120 -9.51 -12.82 1.63
CA ALA A 120 -9.02 -13.81 2.59
C ALA A 120 -9.70 -13.66 3.97
N ILE A 121 -10.01 -12.44 4.37
CA ILE A 121 -10.74 -12.18 5.62
C ILE A 121 -12.21 -12.60 5.49
N GLU A 122 -12.85 -12.24 4.38
CA GLU A 122 -14.26 -12.60 4.12
C GLU A 122 -14.46 -14.12 4.08
N GLU A 123 -13.49 -14.86 3.57
CA GLU A 123 -13.54 -16.32 3.50
C GLU A 123 -13.14 -17.01 4.81
N SER A 124 -12.68 -16.25 5.80
CA SER A 124 -12.25 -16.80 7.09
C SER A 124 -13.42 -17.10 7.99
N ASP A 125 -13.37 -18.27 8.65
CA ASP A 125 -14.35 -18.68 9.68
C ASP A 125 -13.90 -18.27 11.08
N VAL A 126 -12.71 -17.66 11.20
CA VAL A 126 -12.14 -17.27 12.48
C VAL A 126 -12.70 -15.93 12.94
N GLN A 127 -12.96 -15.82 14.22
CA GLN A 127 -13.36 -14.56 14.83
C GLN A 127 -12.09 -13.85 15.34
N PHE A 128 -11.81 -12.69 14.78
CA PHE A 128 -10.65 -11.87 15.17
C PHE A 128 -11.00 -11.01 16.40
N SER A 129 -9.96 -10.48 17.07
CA SER A 129 -10.13 -9.56 18.20
C SER A 129 -10.72 -8.21 17.78
N ILE A 130 -10.61 -7.89 16.50
CA ILE A 130 -11.25 -6.71 15.91
C ILE A 130 -12.60 -7.14 15.33
N GLU A 131 -13.62 -6.31 15.49
CA GLU A 131 -14.90 -6.50 14.84
C GLU A 131 -14.70 -6.56 13.32
N GLN A 132 -15.16 -7.65 12.69
CA GLN A 132 -14.92 -7.91 11.27
C GLN A 132 -15.45 -6.79 10.37
N ASP A 133 -16.64 -6.27 10.66
CA ASP A 133 -17.25 -5.22 9.84
C ASP A 133 -16.40 -3.95 9.83
N ARG A 134 -15.83 -3.60 11.00
CA ARG A 134 -14.96 -2.42 11.11
C ARG A 134 -13.63 -2.64 10.39
N LEU A 135 -13.04 -3.82 10.56
CA LEU A 135 -11.81 -4.22 9.88
C LEU A 135 -12.00 -4.12 8.36
N LEU A 136 -13.06 -4.74 7.84
CA LEU A 136 -13.35 -4.75 6.41
C LEU A 136 -13.68 -3.35 5.90
N ALA A 137 -14.42 -2.55 6.67
CA ALA A 137 -14.74 -1.17 6.27
C ALA A 137 -13.47 -0.34 6.07
N THR A 138 -12.50 -0.46 6.98
CA THR A 138 -11.22 0.25 6.88
C THR A 138 -10.44 -0.20 5.65
N LEU A 139 -10.32 -1.51 5.45
CA LEU A 139 -9.56 -2.06 4.32
C LEU A 139 -10.23 -1.74 2.97
N ARG A 140 -11.56 -1.78 2.91
CA ARG A 140 -12.29 -1.41 1.70
C ARG A 140 -12.13 0.06 1.37
N SER A 141 -12.09 0.93 2.39
CA SER A 141 -11.85 2.35 2.20
C SER A 141 -10.45 2.60 1.61
N ILE A 142 -9.44 1.93 2.15
CA ILE A 142 -8.08 2.03 1.63
C ILE A 142 -8.02 1.51 0.19
N ARG A 143 -8.63 0.36 -0.08
CA ARG A 143 -8.66 -0.22 -1.43
C ARG A 143 -9.31 0.73 -2.44
N GLU A 144 -10.40 1.39 -2.07
CA GLU A 144 -11.07 2.34 -2.96
C GLU A 144 -10.18 3.55 -3.24
N GLU A 145 -9.46 4.05 -2.25
CA GLU A 145 -8.52 5.15 -2.43
C GLU A 145 -7.37 4.75 -3.36
N GLU A 146 -6.88 3.50 -3.27
CA GLU A 146 -5.87 2.99 -4.20
C GLU A 146 -6.41 2.90 -5.63
N LYS A 147 -7.65 2.51 -5.78
CA LYS A 147 -8.31 2.46 -7.09
C LYS A 147 -8.41 3.85 -7.71
N GLU A 148 -8.78 4.85 -6.91
CA GLU A 148 -8.81 6.24 -7.35
C GLU A 148 -7.42 6.71 -7.78
N GLY A 149 -6.38 6.28 -7.04
CA GLY A 149 -5.00 6.56 -7.39
C GLY A 149 -4.62 6.00 -8.75
N VAL A 150 -5.02 4.76 -9.06
CA VAL A 150 -4.81 4.16 -10.38
C VAL A 150 -5.47 5.01 -11.47
N GLU A 151 -6.70 5.44 -11.25
CA GLU A 151 -7.44 6.24 -12.20
C GLU A 151 -6.77 7.61 -12.43
N GLU A 152 -6.34 8.28 -11.37
CA GLU A 152 -5.64 9.58 -11.45
C GLU A 152 -4.34 9.49 -12.23
N VAL A 153 -3.53 8.46 -11.97
CA VAL A 153 -2.27 8.26 -12.69
C VAL A 153 -2.55 7.99 -14.18
N THR A 154 -3.54 7.13 -14.45
CA THR A 154 -3.91 6.78 -15.83
C THR A 154 -4.38 8.01 -16.61
N GLU A 155 -5.22 8.84 -16.00
CA GLU A 155 -5.69 10.08 -16.61
C GLU A 155 -4.53 11.03 -16.94
N LEU A 156 -3.59 11.16 -16.00
CA LEU A 156 -2.45 12.03 -16.21
C LEU A 156 -1.55 11.49 -17.32
N MET A 157 -1.35 10.18 -17.39
CA MET A 157 -0.60 9.54 -18.48
C MET A 157 -1.24 9.83 -19.85
N GLU A 158 -2.55 9.70 -19.93
CA GLU A 158 -3.31 9.95 -21.17
C GLU A 158 -3.21 11.43 -21.58
N ALA A 159 -3.26 12.34 -20.62
CA ALA A 159 -3.18 13.78 -20.88
C ALA A 159 -1.82 14.20 -21.42
N LYS A 160 -0.77 13.41 -21.17
CA LYS A 160 0.60 13.72 -21.60
C LYS A 160 1.02 13.04 -22.88
N GLU A 161 0.16 12.23 -23.47
CA GLU A 161 0.42 11.58 -24.78
C GLU A 161 0.26 12.55 -25.95
#